data_faf770e0d2df6614e56b0a35c8a828b3
#
_entry.id   faf770e0d2df6614e56b0a35c8a828b3
#
_cell.length_a   1.000
_cell.length_b   1.000
_cell.length_c   1.000
_cell.angle_alpha   90.00
_cell.angle_beta   90.00
_cell.angle_gamma   90.00
#
_symmetry.space_group_name_H-M   'P 1'
#
loop_
_entity.id
_entity.type
_entity.pdbx_description
1 polymer ?
#
loop_
_entity_poly.entity_id
_entity_poly.type
_entity_poly.pdbx_seq_one_letter_code
_entity_poly.pdbx_strand_id
1 'polypeptide(L)'
;NWYPKISKRNMIVTGAASGLAAAFNTPLGGIVFAIEELTKTHFSFFKSALLTGVIIAGLTALMFLGPYLYLGYPQLDTIPPWIIFLIIPVAIIAAIAGIFTWKSILYILKKKKAFKKKFQHVAYVAFCGLLVATLAYFFDHRVLGSGKETMIASLFSDHKSTELQVPILRLVSPIISFSTSAAGGIFAPALSAGASIGAYTASLFSLTNSETNLLILCGMTAFLTSVTKSPFTSSIIVLEMTNSHNVIFYIMLTALCSNLITSLFARHSFYDYLKDDYIVEIHKSTEQEPTTTSG
;
A
#
# COMPACT_ATOMS: atom_id res chain seq x y z
N ASN A 1 26.51 -24.93 18.20
CA ASN A 1 25.63 -24.15 17.30
C ASN A 1 24.80 -23.16 18.13
N TRP A 2 25.27 -21.91 18.25
CA TRP A 2 24.66 -20.83 19.02
C TRP A 2 23.49 -20.15 18.32
N TYR A 3 23.21 -20.49 17.06
CA TYR A 3 22.13 -19.91 16.30
C TYR A 3 21.05 -20.97 16.02
N PRO A 4 19.78 -20.76 16.44
CA PRO A 4 18.70 -21.55 15.92
C PRO A 4 18.72 -21.41 14.39
N LYS A 5 18.56 -22.51 13.67
CA LYS A 5 18.51 -22.51 12.20
C LYS A 5 17.27 -21.75 11.75
N ILE A 6 17.38 -20.42 11.66
CA ILE A 6 16.32 -19.56 11.10
C ILE A 6 16.28 -19.84 9.60
N SER A 7 15.14 -20.24 9.09
CA SER A 7 14.99 -20.50 7.65
C SER A 7 15.14 -19.20 6.86
N LYS A 8 15.68 -19.28 5.64
CA LYS A 8 15.80 -18.13 4.72
C LYS A 8 14.45 -17.41 4.54
N ARG A 9 13.35 -18.17 4.48
CA ARG A 9 11.99 -17.63 4.41
C ARG A 9 11.66 -16.74 5.62
N ASN A 10 11.95 -17.22 6.83
CA ASN A 10 11.67 -16.47 8.06
C ASN A 10 12.50 -15.19 8.14
N MET A 11 13.75 -15.21 7.67
CA MET A 11 14.60 -14.01 7.60
C MET A 11 14.02 -12.96 6.64
N ILE A 12 13.53 -13.39 5.47
CA ILE A 12 12.89 -12.49 4.49
C ILE A 12 11.61 -11.88 5.07
N VAL A 13 10.75 -12.69 5.71
CA VAL A 13 9.51 -12.22 6.34
C VAL A 13 9.81 -11.22 7.46
N THR A 14 10.78 -11.53 8.33
CA THR A 14 11.19 -10.62 9.41
C THR A 14 11.75 -9.31 8.84
N GLY A 15 12.59 -9.38 7.79
CA GLY A 15 13.13 -8.20 7.14
C GLY A 15 12.06 -7.31 6.51
N ALA A 16 11.08 -7.92 5.83
CA ALA A 16 9.96 -7.18 5.23
C ALA A 16 9.09 -6.48 6.28
N ALA A 17 8.74 -7.18 7.36
CA ALA A 17 7.98 -6.61 8.47
C ALA A 17 8.73 -5.48 9.19
N SER A 18 10.04 -5.69 9.43
CA SER A 18 10.92 -4.70 10.04
C SER A 18 11.08 -3.45 9.16
N GLY A 19 11.23 -3.64 7.85
CA GLY A 19 11.28 -2.54 6.89
C GLY A 19 9.99 -1.72 6.86
N LEU A 20 8.83 -2.39 6.88
CA LEU A 20 7.53 -1.72 6.95
C LEU A 20 7.38 -0.91 8.24
N ALA A 21 7.71 -1.53 9.38
CA ALA A 21 7.64 -0.88 10.69
C ALA A 21 8.53 0.36 10.76
N ALA A 22 9.77 0.28 10.27
CA ALA A 22 10.69 1.41 10.26
C ALA A 22 10.26 2.51 9.28
N ALA A 23 9.75 2.16 8.09
CA ALA A 23 9.36 3.14 7.07
C ALA A 23 8.17 4.01 7.47
N PHE A 24 7.20 3.44 8.19
CA PHE A 24 5.95 4.09 8.54
C PHE A 24 5.82 4.41 10.04
N ASN A 25 6.81 4.02 10.84
CA ASN A 25 6.74 4.06 12.31
C ASN A 25 5.51 3.30 12.84
N THR A 26 5.27 2.09 12.31
CA THR A 26 4.11 1.26 12.62
C THR A 26 4.56 -0.15 13.03
N PRO A 27 5.06 -0.33 14.26
CA PRO A 27 5.55 -1.64 14.71
C PRO A 27 4.48 -2.72 14.72
N LEU A 28 3.27 -2.42 15.19
CA LEU A 28 2.16 -3.39 15.17
C LEU A 28 1.71 -3.68 13.73
N GLY A 29 1.67 -2.65 12.87
CA GLY A 29 1.39 -2.81 11.44
C GLY A 29 2.36 -3.76 10.75
N GLY A 30 3.66 -3.65 11.04
CA GLY A 30 4.68 -4.57 10.54
C GLY A 30 4.49 -6.02 11.00
N ILE A 31 4.16 -6.21 12.29
CA ILE A 31 3.91 -7.54 12.86
C ILE A 31 2.65 -8.17 12.21
N VAL A 32 1.56 -7.42 12.15
CA VAL A 32 0.29 -7.90 11.60
C VAL A 32 0.42 -8.20 10.11
N PHE A 33 1.18 -7.37 9.35
CA PHE A 33 1.50 -7.64 7.96
C PHE A 33 2.23 -8.97 7.77
N ALA A 34 3.21 -9.26 8.64
CA ALA A 34 3.90 -10.54 8.59
C ALA A 34 2.95 -11.73 8.83
N ILE A 35 1.98 -11.57 9.72
CA ILE A 35 1.02 -12.63 10.07
C ILE A 35 -0.03 -12.81 8.97
N GLU A 36 -0.64 -11.72 8.53
CA GLU A 36 -1.82 -11.74 7.66
C GLU A 36 -1.45 -12.00 6.20
N GLU A 37 -0.38 -11.38 5.70
CA GLU A 37 0.00 -11.47 4.29
C GLU A 37 1.16 -12.43 4.03
N LEU A 38 2.22 -12.39 4.82
CA LEU A 38 3.45 -13.08 4.46
C LEU A 38 3.52 -14.52 4.96
N THR A 39 2.89 -14.86 6.11
CA THR A 39 3.10 -16.18 6.72
C THR A 39 2.01 -17.19 6.46
N LYS A 40 0.81 -16.82 6.09
CA LYS A 40 -0.38 -17.68 5.79
C LYS A 40 -0.37 -19.15 6.35
N THR A 41 0.75 -19.58 6.98
CA THR A 41 0.99 -20.90 7.59
C THR A 41 1.95 -20.80 8.77
N HIS A 42 1.70 -21.56 9.85
CA HIS A 42 2.55 -21.80 11.03
C HIS A 42 3.46 -20.65 11.53
N PHE A 43 2.86 -19.73 12.26
CA PHE A 43 3.52 -18.59 12.89
C PHE A 43 4.35 -18.95 14.15
N SER A 44 4.24 -20.17 14.70
CA SER A 44 4.68 -20.49 16.06
C SER A 44 6.18 -20.42 16.31
N PHE A 45 7.01 -20.71 15.31
CA PHE A 45 8.46 -20.95 15.54
C PHE A 45 9.36 -19.71 15.43
N PHE A 46 8.91 -18.60 14.85
CA PHE A 46 9.77 -17.42 14.65
C PHE A 46 9.22 -16.10 15.24
N LYS A 47 8.22 -16.20 16.10
CA LYS A 47 7.60 -15.04 16.77
C LYS A 47 8.61 -14.11 17.41
N SER A 48 9.53 -14.67 18.19
CA SER A 48 10.55 -13.87 18.90
C SER A 48 11.48 -13.15 17.93
N ALA A 49 11.94 -13.81 16.85
CA ALA A 49 12.80 -13.19 15.86
C ALA A 49 12.09 -12.06 15.11
N LEU A 50 10.82 -12.25 14.75
CA LEU A 50 9.99 -11.24 14.12
C LEU A 50 9.81 -10.01 15.03
N LEU A 51 9.37 -10.24 16.27
CA LEU A 51 9.17 -9.16 17.25
C LEU A 51 10.46 -8.39 17.51
N THR A 52 11.57 -9.13 17.75
CA THR A 52 12.88 -8.50 17.97
C THR A 52 13.34 -7.69 16.76
N GLY A 53 13.20 -8.23 15.55
CA GLY A 53 13.56 -7.53 14.32
C GLY A 53 12.77 -6.25 14.11
N VAL A 54 11.45 -6.31 14.30
CA VAL A 54 10.56 -5.14 14.18
C VAL A 54 10.88 -4.07 15.23
N ILE A 55 11.09 -4.47 16.50
CA ILE A 55 11.42 -3.54 17.59
C ILE A 55 12.78 -2.88 17.33
N ILE A 56 13.82 -3.65 16.98
CA ILE A 56 15.14 -3.09 16.70
C ILE A 56 15.09 -2.14 15.52
N ALA A 57 14.40 -2.50 14.43
CA ALA A 57 14.27 -1.63 13.27
C ALA A 57 13.52 -0.34 13.58
N GLY A 58 12.41 -0.42 14.32
CA GLY A 58 11.66 0.76 14.77
C GLY A 58 12.48 1.67 15.69
N LEU A 59 13.15 1.12 16.69
CA LEU A 59 14.03 1.88 17.57
C LEU A 59 15.19 2.54 16.82
N THR A 60 15.79 1.81 15.86
CA THR A 60 16.85 2.37 15.01
C THR A 60 16.32 3.54 14.18
N ALA A 61 15.14 3.42 13.59
CA ALA A 61 14.52 4.51 12.85
C ALA A 61 14.26 5.73 13.76
N LEU A 62 13.73 5.52 14.96
CA LEU A 62 13.51 6.58 15.94
C LEU A 62 14.82 7.25 16.40
N MET A 63 15.92 6.51 16.52
CA MET A 63 17.22 7.08 16.89
C MET A 63 17.78 8.04 15.81
N PHE A 64 17.55 7.75 14.53
CA PHE A 64 18.03 8.59 13.43
C PHE A 64 17.07 9.73 13.06
N LEU A 65 15.76 9.50 13.16
CA LEU A 65 14.72 10.44 12.71
C LEU A 65 14.10 11.22 13.88
N GLY A 66 14.39 10.83 15.12
CA GLY A 66 13.74 11.36 16.31
C GLY A 66 12.31 10.78 16.50
N PRO A 67 11.62 11.16 17.58
CA PRO A 67 10.24 10.77 17.80
C PRO A 67 9.34 11.47 16.77
N TYR A 68 8.78 10.71 15.84
CA TYR A 68 7.86 11.22 14.82
C TYR A 68 6.65 10.31 14.67
N LEU A 69 5.53 10.88 14.29
CA LEU A 69 4.39 10.16 13.78
C LEU A 69 4.35 10.37 12.25
N TYR A 70 4.13 9.30 11.48
CA TYR A 70 4.32 9.37 10.02
C TYR A 70 3.40 10.41 9.35
N LEU A 71 2.14 10.50 9.79
CA LEU A 71 1.17 11.46 9.30
C LEU A 71 0.73 12.51 10.34
N GLY A 72 1.22 12.44 11.60
CA GLY A 72 0.81 13.36 12.65
C GLY A 72 -0.51 12.98 13.32
N TYR A 73 -1.15 13.96 14.00
CA TYR A 73 -2.36 13.78 14.82
C TYR A 73 -3.55 14.50 14.17
N PRO A 74 -4.29 13.87 13.26
CA PRO A 74 -5.47 14.50 12.67
C PRO A 74 -6.57 14.69 13.72
N GLN A 75 -7.33 15.79 13.61
CA GLN A 75 -8.47 16.05 14.48
C GLN A 75 -9.58 15.05 14.21
N LEU A 76 -10.02 14.33 15.25
CA LEU A 76 -11.06 13.29 15.20
C LEU A 76 -11.92 13.33 16.48
N ASP A 77 -12.26 14.54 16.95
CA ASP A 77 -12.83 14.72 18.29
C ASP A 77 -14.26 14.19 18.43
N THR A 78 -15.15 14.63 17.53
CA THR A 78 -16.57 14.25 17.59
C THR A 78 -17.02 13.66 16.27
N ILE A 79 -17.28 12.37 16.27
CA ILE A 79 -17.74 11.64 15.09
C ILE A 79 -19.22 11.23 15.31
N PRO A 80 -20.16 11.79 14.55
CA PRO A 80 -21.56 11.40 14.68
C PRO A 80 -21.81 10.01 14.08
N PRO A 81 -22.69 9.19 14.65
CA PRO A 81 -22.95 7.82 14.18
C PRO A 81 -23.42 7.72 12.72
N TRP A 82 -24.11 8.75 12.22
CA TRP A 82 -24.61 8.77 10.83
C TRP A 82 -23.50 8.73 9.78
N ILE A 83 -22.26 9.07 10.14
CA ILE A 83 -21.11 9.07 9.22
C ILE A 83 -20.88 7.69 8.58
N ILE A 84 -21.36 6.62 9.18
CA ILE A 84 -21.30 5.25 8.65
C ILE A 84 -21.91 5.19 7.23
N PHE A 85 -22.97 5.95 6.98
CA PHE A 85 -23.59 6.01 5.64
C PHE A 85 -22.66 6.59 4.57
N LEU A 86 -21.67 7.41 4.95
CA LEU A 86 -20.65 7.94 4.02
C LEU A 86 -19.39 7.05 3.97
N ILE A 87 -19.07 6.35 5.05
CA ILE A 87 -17.93 5.43 5.11
C ILE A 87 -18.10 4.28 4.12
N ILE A 88 -19.31 3.71 4.01
CA ILE A 88 -19.57 2.58 3.10
C ILE A 88 -19.34 2.96 1.62
N PRO A 89 -19.90 4.05 1.07
CA PRO A 89 -19.59 4.50 -0.28
C PRO A 89 -18.09 4.77 -0.50
N VAL A 90 -17.42 5.43 0.44
CA VAL A 90 -15.95 5.66 0.35
C VAL A 90 -15.20 4.35 0.28
N ALA A 91 -15.55 3.36 1.12
CA ALA A 91 -14.95 2.03 1.09
C ALA A 91 -15.14 1.34 -0.27
N ILE A 92 -16.34 1.43 -0.84
CA ILE A 92 -16.66 0.83 -2.15
C ILE A 92 -15.86 1.50 -3.26
N ILE A 93 -15.86 2.84 -3.33
CA ILE A 93 -15.16 3.61 -4.36
C ILE A 93 -13.65 3.34 -4.29
N ALA A 94 -13.07 3.44 -3.10
CA ALA A 94 -11.64 3.21 -2.90
C ALA A 94 -11.25 1.75 -3.20
N ALA A 95 -12.09 0.77 -2.84
CA ALA A 95 -11.84 -0.63 -3.17
C ALA A 95 -11.84 -0.87 -4.68
N ILE A 96 -12.85 -0.37 -5.40
CA ILE A 96 -12.95 -0.50 -6.86
C ILE A 96 -11.76 0.19 -7.55
N ALA A 97 -11.40 1.40 -7.12
CA ALA A 97 -10.26 2.13 -7.64
C ALA A 97 -8.93 1.37 -7.41
N GLY A 98 -8.75 0.78 -6.23
CA GLY A 98 -7.58 -0.04 -5.93
C GLY A 98 -7.53 -1.31 -6.79
N ILE A 99 -8.65 -2.02 -6.96
CA ILE A 99 -8.75 -3.18 -7.85
C ILE A 99 -8.39 -2.79 -9.28
N PHE A 100 -8.91 -1.69 -9.78
CA PHE A 100 -8.58 -1.17 -11.10
C PHE A 100 -7.08 -0.90 -11.24
N THR A 101 -6.48 -0.24 -10.24
CA THR A 101 -5.06 0.12 -10.25
C THR A 101 -4.18 -1.12 -10.34
N TRP A 102 -4.30 -2.07 -9.42
CA TRP A 102 -3.40 -3.22 -9.41
C TRP A 102 -3.66 -4.19 -10.58
N LYS A 103 -4.91 -4.36 -11.04
CA LYS A 103 -5.20 -5.14 -12.25
C LYS A 103 -4.59 -4.50 -13.50
N SER A 104 -4.63 -3.17 -13.60
CA SER A 104 -3.97 -2.43 -14.69
C SER A 104 -2.46 -2.63 -14.67
N ILE A 105 -1.83 -2.58 -13.50
CA ILE A 105 -0.40 -2.86 -13.33
C ILE A 105 -0.07 -4.27 -13.84
N LEU A 106 -0.78 -5.30 -13.36
CA LEU A 106 -0.54 -6.69 -13.77
C LEU A 106 -0.76 -6.89 -15.27
N TYR A 107 -1.80 -6.28 -15.83
CA TYR A 107 -2.08 -6.35 -17.26
C TYR A 107 -0.92 -5.78 -18.10
N ILE A 108 -0.40 -4.61 -17.73
CA ILE A 108 0.72 -3.97 -18.43
C ILE A 108 2.01 -4.79 -18.26
N LEU A 109 2.30 -5.27 -17.05
CA LEU A 109 3.45 -6.14 -16.80
C LEU A 109 3.41 -7.40 -17.65
N LYS A 110 2.24 -8.04 -17.80
CA LYS A 110 2.05 -9.20 -18.66
C LYS A 110 2.27 -8.86 -20.14
N LYS A 111 1.79 -7.72 -20.62
CA LYS A 111 2.04 -7.25 -21.99
C LYS A 111 3.52 -6.97 -22.24
N LYS A 112 4.20 -6.40 -21.25
CA LYS A 112 5.63 -6.07 -21.34
C LYS A 112 6.53 -7.31 -21.42
N LYS A 113 6.10 -8.49 -20.96
CA LYS A 113 6.81 -9.76 -21.16
C LYS A 113 7.02 -10.11 -22.65
N ALA A 114 6.26 -9.50 -23.57
CA ALA A 114 6.44 -9.65 -25.01
C ALA A 114 7.65 -8.88 -25.56
N PHE A 115 8.27 -7.99 -24.81
CA PHE A 115 9.44 -7.25 -25.24
C PHE A 115 10.66 -8.17 -25.32
N LYS A 116 11.25 -8.30 -26.50
CA LYS A 116 12.41 -9.19 -26.74
C LYS A 116 13.75 -8.45 -26.72
N LYS A 117 13.76 -7.15 -27.00
CA LYS A 117 15.00 -6.36 -27.15
C LYS A 117 15.21 -5.47 -25.92
N LYS A 118 16.44 -5.39 -25.41
CA LYS A 118 16.82 -4.49 -24.31
C LYS A 118 16.42 -3.04 -24.58
N PHE A 119 16.57 -2.58 -25.83
CA PHE A 119 16.18 -1.23 -26.23
C PHE A 119 14.69 -0.95 -25.99
N GLN A 120 13.79 -1.93 -26.21
CA GLN A 120 12.35 -1.75 -25.98
C GLN A 120 12.06 -1.51 -24.48
N HIS A 121 12.78 -2.19 -23.58
CA HIS A 121 12.65 -1.97 -22.13
C HIS A 121 13.13 -0.57 -21.73
N VAL A 122 14.29 -0.14 -22.24
CA VAL A 122 14.84 1.20 -21.93
C VAL A 122 13.95 2.29 -22.49
N ALA A 123 13.51 2.19 -23.75
CA ALA A 123 12.60 3.14 -24.36
C ALA A 123 11.27 3.23 -23.60
N TYR A 124 10.72 2.10 -23.16
CA TYR A 124 9.50 2.06 -22.37
C TYR A 124 9.65 2.78 -21.02
N VAL A 125 10.74 2.52 -20.29
CA VAL A 125 11.03 3.19 -19.01
C VAL A 125 11.20 4.70 -19.22
N ALA A 126 11.94 5.11 -20.25
CA ALA A 126 12.11 6.53 -20.60
C ALA A 126 10.76 7.18 -20.94
N PHE A 127 9.91 6.50 -21.71
CA PHE A 127 8.56 6.97 -22.03
C PHE A 127 7.70 7.12 -20.76
N CYS A 128 7.71 6.14 -19.85
CA CYS A 128 6.98 6.24 -18.59
C CYS A 128 7.48 7.42 -17.72
N GLY A 129 8.80 7.62 -17.64
CA GLY A 129 9.38 8.77 -16.94
C GLY A 129 8.95 10.10 -17.53
N LEU A 130 9.01 10.22 -18.88
CA LEU A 130 8.54 11.41 -19.60
C LEU A 130 7.06 11.66 -19.35
N LEU A 131 6.22 10.61 -19.37
CA LEU A 131 4.79 10.72 -19.14
C LEU A 131 4.49 11.23 -17.73
N VAL A 132 5.15 10.69 -16.70
CA VAL A 132 4.99 11.16 -15.31
C VAL A 132 5.46 12.60 -15.17
N ALA A 133 6.60 12.98 -15.78
CA ALA A 133 7.08 14.36 -15.78
C ALA A 133 6.10 15.32 -16.50
N THR A 134 5.52 14.90 -17.60
CA THR A 134 4.49 15.66 -18.33
C THR A 134 3.24 15.86 -17.49
N LEU A 135 2.76 14.80 -16.82
CA LEU A 135 1.62 14.90 -15.91
C LEU A 135 1.92 15.86 -14.75
N ALA A 136 3.13 15.82 -14.18
CA ALA A 136 3.53 16.72 -13.12
C ALA A 136 3.61 18.18 -13.57
N TYR A 137 4.08 18.43 -14.78
CA TYR A 137 4.27 19.77 -15.33
C TYR A 137 2.96 20.45 -15.75
N PHE A 138 2.09 19.70 -16.46
CA PHE A 138 0.88 20.26 -17.05
C PHE A 138 -0.36 20.19 -16.14
N PHE A 139 -0.39 19.25 -15.20
CA PHE A 139 -1.57 19.06 -14.35
C PHE A 139 -1.27 19.40 -12.88
N ASP A 140 -0.51 18.57 -12.19
CA ASP A 140 -0.26 18.77 -10.77
C ASP A 140 1.02 18.03 -10.32
N HIS A 141 1.92 18.78 -9.66
CA HIS A 141 3.14 18.20 -9.07
C HIS A 141 2.85 17.13 -8.00
N ARG A 142 1.64 17.13 -7.42
CA ARG A 142 1.16 16.10 -6.49
C ARG A 142 1.10 14.70 -7.09
N VAL A 143 1.31 14.52 -8.40
CA VAL A 143 1.46 13.22 -9.05
C VAL A 143 2.78 12.53 -8.66
N LEU A 144 3.80 13.29 -8.24
CA LEU A 144 5.13 12.80 -7.94
C LEU A 144 5.26 12.22 -6.52
N GLY A 145 6.29 11.41 -6.34
CA GLY A 145 6.70 10.87 -5.05
C GLY A 145 5.71 9.89 -4.41
N SER A 146 5.99 9.53 -3.17
CA SER A 146 5.18 8.58 -2.39
C SER A 146 3.76 9.07 -2.06
N GLY A 147 3.53 10.39 -2.12
CA GLY A 147 2.29 11.03 -1.74
C GLY A 147 2.14 11.35 -0.26
N LYS A 148 3.22 11.27 0.52
CA LYS A 148 3.18 11.66 1.94
C LYS A 148 2.70 13.10 2.11
N GLU A 149 3.25 14.03 1.32
CA GLU A 149 2.84 15.44 1.36
C GLU A 149 1.37 15.65 0.99
N THR A 150 0.87 14.89 0.01
CA THR A 150 -0.56 14.91 -0.36
C THR A 150 -1.43 14.42 0.78
N MET A 151 -1.05 13.34 1.47
CA MET A 151 -1.77 12.83 2.64
C MET A 151 -1.77 13.85 3.79
N ILE A 152 -0.63 14.45 4.09
CA ILE A 152 -0.49 15.49 5.13
C ILE A 152 -1.34 16.71 4.76
N ALA A 153 -1.23 17.19 3.54
CA ALA A 153 -2.04 18.32 3.08
C ALA A 153 -3.55 18.05 3.20
N SER A 154 -4.01 16.86 2.82
CA SER A 154 -5.43 16.50 2.93
C SER A 154 -5.91 16.44 4.38
N LEU A 155 -5.07 16.03 5.33
CA LEU A 155 -5.43 15.89 6.74
C LEU A 155 -5.35 17.20 7.53
N PHE A 156 -4.42 18.10 7.18
CA PHE A 156 -4.07 19.26 8.02
C PHE A 156 -4.25 20.63 7.36
N SER A 157 -4.59 20.71 6.07
CA SER A 157 -4.90 21.99 5.44
C SER A 157 -6.21 22.58 5.96
N ASP A 158 -6.28 23.91 6.01
CA ASP A 158 -7.52 24.63 6.36
C ASP A 158 -8.62 24.43 5.31
N HIS A 159 -8.24 24.34 4.02
CA HIS A 159 -9.10 24.03 2.91
C HIS A 159 -8.90 22.58 2.46
N LYS A 160 -9.77 21.71 2.94
CA LYS A 160 -9.71 20.24 2.67
C LYS A 160 -10.39 19.85 1.35
N SER A 161 -10.83 20.82 0.55
CA SER A 161 -11.41 20.53 -0.77
C SER A 161 -10.34 19.96 -1.70
N THR A 162 -10.60 18.79 -2.24
CA THR A 162 -9.72 18.13 -3.20
C THR A 162 -10.43 18.04 -4.53
N GLU A 163 -9.79 18.55 -5.58
CA GLU A 163 -10.30 18.43 -6.94
C GLU A 163 -10.23 16.98 -7.43
N LEU A 164 -11.17 16.57 -8.28
CA LEU A 164 -11.22 15.22 -8.88
C LEU A 164 -9.92 14.85 -9.62
N GLN A 165 -9.19 15.83 -10.10
CA GLN A 165 -7.90 15.66 -10.77
C GLN A 165 -6.88 14.92 -9.88
N VAL A 166 -6.83 15.23 -8.58
CA VAL A 166 -5.83 14.66 -7.66
C VAL A 166 -6.00 13.16 -7.46
N PRO A 167 -7.20 12.62 -7.12
CA PRO A 167 -7.39 11.17 -7.07
C PRO A 167 -7.03 10.49 -8.39
N ILE A 168 -7.43 11.04 -9.54
CA ILE A 168 -7.12 10.46 -10.85
C ILE A 168 -5.60 10.36 -11.06
N LEU A 169 -4.87 11.44 -10.82
CA LEU A 169 -3.41 11.45 -10.95
C LEU A 169 -2.74 10.47 -9.99
N ARG A 170 -3.25 10.35 -8.76
CA ARG A 170 -2.76 9.39 -7.76
C ARG A 170 -3.11 7.93 -8.07
N LEU A 171 -4.10 7.66 -8.92
CA LEU A 171 -4.36 6.32 -9.47
C LEU A 171 -3.45 6.01 -10.66
N VAL A 172 -3.26 6.98 -11.56
CA VAL A 172 -2.51 6.80 -12.81
C VAL A 172 -0.99 6.69 -12.56
N SER A 173 -0.44 7.50 -11.66
CA SER A 173 1.00 7.53 -11.37
C SER A 173 1.56 6.17 -10.92
N PRO A 174 0.96 5.44 -9.97
CA PRO A 174 1.41 4.09 -9.63
C PRO A 174 1.32 3.11 -10.80
N ILE A 175 0.26 3.18 -11.62
CA ILE A 175 0.14 2.31 -12.80
C ILE A 175 1.31 2.50 -13.74
N ILE A 176 1.68 3.74 -14.05
CA ILE A 176 2.81 4.05 -14.91
C ILE A 176 4.13 3.61 -14.26
N SER A 177 4.35 3.98 -13.00
CA SER A 177 5.62 3.73 -12.30
C SER A 177 5.88 2.23 -12.09
N PHE A 178 4.90 1.47 -11.60
CA PHE A 178 5.05 0.03 -11.37
C PHE A 178 5.15 -0.77 -12.67
N SER A 179 4.55 -0.27 -13.76
CA SER A 179 4.66 -0.92 -15.07
C SER A 179 6.09 -0.92 -15.63
N THR A 180 6.96 -0.05 -15.15
CA THR A 180 8.38 -0.04 -15.51
C THR A 180 9.14 -1.27 -15.01
N SER A 181 8.63 -1.96 -13.99
CA SER A 181 9.31 -3.02 -13.20
C SER A 181 10.49 -2.49 -12.39
N ALA A 182 10.59 -1.19 -12.16
CA ALA A 182 11.51 -0.63 -11.19
C ALA A 182 11.10 -1.08 -9.77
N ALA A 183 12.09 -1.36 -8.93
CA ALA A 183 11.83 -1.70 -7.54
C ALA A 183 11.19 -0.52 -6.81
N GLY A 184 10.09 -0.77 -6.10
CA GLY A 184 9.36 0.26 -5.37
C GLY A 184 8.29 -0.32 -4.46
N GLY A 185 7.84 0.47 -3.48
CA GLY A 185 6.79 0.08 -2.53
C GLY A 185 5.41 0.55 -2.97
N ILE A 186 4.41 -0.33 -2.94
CA ILE A 186 3.03 0.01 -3.31
C ILE A 186 2.23 0.63 -2.15
N PHE A 187 2.68 0.49 -0.90
CA PHE A 187 1.91 0.92 0.29
C PHE A 187 1.65 2.42 0.30
N ALA A 188 2.70 3.24 0.23
CA ALA A 188 2.55 4.69 0.30
C ALA A 188 1.74 5.26 -0.88
N PRO A 189 1.95 4.86 -2.14
CA PRO A 189 1.07 5.26 -3.24
C PRO A 189 -0.37 4.82 -3.06
N ALA A 190 -0.63 3.61 -2.54
CA ALA A 190 -1.98 3.12 -2.26
C ALA A 190 -2.67 3.95 -1.17
N LEU A 191 -1.97 4.24 -0.06
CA LEU A 191 -2.48 5.10 1.00
C LEU A 191 -2.79 6.50 0.48
N SER A 192 -1.90 7.08 -0.33
CA SER A 192 -2.09 8.41 -0.90
C SER A 192 -3.27 8.48 -1.89
N ALA A 193 -3.43 7.47 -2.74
CA ALA A 193 -4.58 7.36 -3.63
C ALA A 193 -5.88 7.25 -2.84
N GLY A 194 -5.91 6.39 -1.82
CA GLY A 194 -7.04 6.25 -0.91
C GLY A 194 -7.37 7.54 -0.16
N ALA A 195 -6.36 8.25 0.36
CA ALA A 195 -6.52 9.55 1.00
C ALA A 195 -7.18 10.58 0.07
N SER A 196 -6.71 10.65 -1.18
CA SER A 196 -7.24 11.57 -2.18
C SER A 196 -8.69 11.26 -2.53
N ILE A 197 -9.07 9.97 -2.61
CA ILE A 197 -10.45 9.54 -2.83
C ILE A 197 -11.32 9.92 -1.63
N GLY A 198 -10.87 9.66 -0.41
CA GLY A 198 -11.57 10.04 0.81
C GLY A 198 -11.78 11.55 0.92
N ALA A 199 -10.74 12.34 0.65
CA ALA A 199 -10.80 13.79 0.64
C ALA A 199 -11.75 14.34 -0.43
N TYR A 200 -11.68 13.81 -1.66
CA TYR A 200 -12.60 14.18 -2.74
C TYR A 200 -14.05 13.84 -2.39
N THR A 201 -14.29 12.64 -1.88
CA THR A 201 -15.64 12.22 -1.49
C THR A 201 -16.19 13.12 -0.37
N ALA A 202 -15.34 13.45 0.61
CA ALA A 202 -15.71 14.38 1.69
C ALA A 202 -16.04 15.78 1.17
N SER A 203 -15.33 16.27 0.15
CA SER A 203 -15.55 17.61 -0.43
C SER A 203 -16.91 17.77 -1.13
N LEU A 204 -17.59 16.67 -1.45
CA LEU A 204 -18.94 16.69 -2.02
C LEU A 204 -20.03 16.97 -0.98
N PHE A 205 -19.66 16.97 0.29
CA PHE A 205 -20.58 17.17 1.41
C PHE A 205 -20.04 18.28 2.32
N SER A 206 -20.94 18.99 3.01
CA SER A 206 -20.58 20.03 4.01
C SER A 206 -20.25 19.36 5.34
N LEU A 207 -19.05 18.76 5.44
CA LEU A 207 -18.59 18.02 6.59
C LEU A 207 -17.67 18.85 7.50
N THR A 208 -17.65 18.51 8.77
CA THR A 208 -16.65 19.04 9.72
C THR A 208 -15.26 18.53 9.41
N ASN A 209 -14.24 19.17 9.97
CA ASN A 209 -12.86 18.72 9.84
C ASN A 209 -12.64 17.28 10.34
N SER A 210 -13.28 16.91 11.45
CA SER A 210 -13.19 15.57 12.02
C SER A 210 -13.84 14.51 11.14
N GLU A 211 -15.00 14.79 10.56
CA GLU A 211 -15.70 13.91 9.63
C GLU A 211 -14.90 13.73 8.32
N THR A 212 -14.37 14.83 7.80
CA THR A 212 -13.51 14.82 6.60
C THR A 212 -12.25 13.98 6.84
N ASN A 213 -11.57 14.18 7.97
CA ASN A 213 -10.39 13.40 8.33
C ASN A 213 -10.71 11.90 8.44
N LEU A 214 -11.85 11.56 9.06
CA LEU A 214 -12.27 10.15 9.14
C LEU A 214 -12.46 9.55 7.74
N LEU A 215 -13.12 10.23 6.81
CA LEU A 215 -13.32 9.72 5.45
C LEU A 215 -11.99 9.57 4.69
N ILE A 216 -11.02 10.46 4.94
CA ILE A 216 -9.65 10.34 4.40
C ILE A 216 -9.00 9.05 4.91
N LEU A 217 -9.01 8.80 6.23
CA LEU A 217 -8.45 7.59 6.83
C LEU A 217 -9.17 6.32 6.34
N CYS A 218 -10.50 6.37 6.19
CA CYS A 218 -11.28 5.29 5.60
C CYS A 218 -10.87 5.01 4.15
N GLY A 219 -10.70 6.06 3.33
CA GLY A 219 -10.23 5.92 1.96
C GLY A 219 -8.84 5.26 1.88
N MET A 220 -7.90 5.70 2.73
CA MET A 220 -6.56 5.11 2.86
C MET A 220 -6.63 3.61 3.17
N THR A 221 -7.41 3.26 4.19
CA THR A 221 -7.59 1.87 4.65
C THR A 221 -8.23 1.01 3.57
N ALA A 222 -9.31 1.49 2.95
CA ALA A 222 -10.03 0.75 1.92
C ALA A 222 -9.17 0.45 0.70
N PHE A 223 -8.44 1.46 0.22
CA PHE A 223 -7.58 1.29 -0.96
C PHE A 223 -6.44 0.30 -0.67
N LEU A 224 -5.75 0.47 0.47
CA LEU A 224 -4.67 -0.44 0.84
C LEU A 224 -5.19 -1.88 1.01
N THR A 225 -6.34 -2.06 1.65
CA THR A 225 -7.00 -3.38 1.78
C THR A 225 -7.29 -4.00 0.43
N SER A 226 -7.75 -3.22 -0.55
CA SER A 226 -8.05 -3.74 -1.89
C SER A 226 -6.82 -4.24 -2.65
N VAL A 227 -5.64 -3.69 -2.35
CA VAL A 227 -4.36 -4.10 -2.93
C VAL A 227 -3.80 -5.32 -2.23
N THR A 228 -3.79 -5.32 -0.89
CA THR A 228 -3.13 -6.34 -0.07
C THR A 228 -4.02 -7.51 0.30
N LYS A 229 -5.35 -7.32 0.29
CA LYS A 229 -6.35 -8.24 0.88
C LYS A 229 -6.11 -8.54 2.38
N SER A 230 -5.48 -7.61 3.06
CA SER A 230 -5.12 -7.70 4.47
C SER A 230 -5.83 -6.61 5.26
N PRO A 231 -7.10 -6.80 5.65
CA PRO A 231 -7.92 -5.79 6.31
C PRO A 231 -7.38 -5.37 7.68
N PHE A 232 -6.86 -6.31 8.48
CA PHE A 232 -6.29 -5.98 9.79
C PHE A 232 -5.00 -5.18 9.64
N THR A 233 -4.11 -5.59 8.74
CA THR A 233 -2.86 -4.86 8.44
C THR A 233 -3.16 -3.43 8.02
N SER A 234 -4.06 -3.25 7.05
CA SER A 234 -4.40 -1.92 6.52
C SER A 234 -4.98 -1.02 7.61
N SER A 235 -5.85 -1.56 8.46
CA SER A 235 -6.43 -0.82 9.58
C SER A 235 -5.37 -0.39 10.59
N ILE A 236 -4.52 -1.31 11.03
CA ILE A 236 -3.52 -1.05 12.07
C ILE A 236 -2.46 -0.06 11.57
N ILE A 237 -2.01 -0.20 10.31
CA ILE A 237 -1.04 0.75 9.74
C ILE A 237 -1.61 2.17 9.78
N VAL A 238 -2.83 2.39 9.31
CA VAL A 238 -3.45 3.72 9.28
C VAL A 238 -3.65 4.25 10.71
N LEU A 239 -4.06 3.41 11.65
CA LEU A 239 -4.23 3.79 13.06
C LEU A 239 -2.90 4.20 13.71
N GLU A 240 -1.84 3.42 13.52
CA GLU A 240 -0.53 3.75 14.07
C GLU A 240 0.10 4.99 13.42
N MET A 241 -0.06 5.17 12.09
CA MET A 241 0.46 6.34 11.37
C MET A 241 -0.15 7.68 11.84
N THR A 242 -1.33 7.64 12.43
CA THR A 242 -2.14 8.81 12.80
C THR A 242 -2.50 8.87 14.28
N ASN A 243 -2.10 7.87 15.06
CA ASN A 243 -2.50 7.70 16.48
C ASN A 243 -4.02 7.82 16.71
N SER A 244 -4.84 7.30 15.80
CA SER A 244 -6.29 7.52 15.72
C SER A 244 -7.09 6.36 16.32
N HIS A 245 -6.74 5.92 17.53
CA HIS A 245 -7.37 4.77 18.18
C HIS A 245 -8.87 4.96 18.50
N ASN A 246 -9.32 6.19 18.68
CA ASN A 246 -10.73 6.54 18.93
C ASN A 246 -11.68 6.16 17.78
N VAL A 247 -11.18 6.04 16.56
CA VAL A 247 -11.98 5.69 15.37
C VAL A 247 -11.73 4.28 14.83
N ILE A 248 -11.12 3.40 15.65
CA ILE A 248 -10.72 2.04 15.26
C ILE A 248 -11.86 1.24 14.62
N PHE A 249 -13.08 1.31 15.18
CA PHE A 249 -14.22 0.55 14.66
C PHE A 249 -14.64 0.99 13.27
N TYR A 250 -14.61 2.30 12.98
CA TYR A 250 -14.91 2.84 11.66
C TYR A 250 -13.89 2.40 10.61
N ILE A 251 -12.60 2.45 10.97
CA ILE A 251 -11.49 2.03 10.11
C ILE A 251 -11.55 0.51 9.84
N MET A 252 -11.80 -0.31 10.87
CA MET A 252 -11.95 -1.75 10.71
C MET A 252 -13.18 -2.13 9.87
N LEU A 253 -14.31 -1.46 10.08
CA LEU A 253 -15.51 -1.64 9.26
C LEU A 253 -15.21 -1.33 7.79
N THR A 254 -14.51 -0.23 7.54
CA THR A 254 -14.08 0.17 6.18
C THR A 254 -13.22 -0.90 5.53
N ALA A 255 -12.24 -1.43 6.26
CA ALA A 255 -11.36 -2.49 5.77
C ALA A 255 -12.15 -3.77 5.43
N LEU A 256 -13.07 -4.18 6.29
CA LEU A 256 -13.92 -5.34 6.06
C LEU A 256 -14.82 -5.15 4.83
N CYS A 257 -15.48 -4.00 4.69
CA CYS A 257 -16.26 -3.67 3.50
C CYS A 257 -15.41 -3.70 2.23
N SER A 258 -14.22 -3.09 2.25
CA SER A 258 -13.29 -3.12 1.12
C SER A 258 -12.85 -4.55 0.78
N ASN A 259 -12.54 -5.37 1.79
CA ASN A 259 -12.14 -6.76 1.58
C ASN A 259 -13.27 -7.60 0.98
N LEU A 260 -14.51 -7.39 1.40
CA LEU A 260 -15.69 -8.04 0.81
C LEU A 260 -15.83 -7.67 -0.67
N ILE A 261 -15.80 -6.38 -1.00
CA ILE A 261 -15.85 -5.90 -2.39
C ILE A 261 -14.71 -6.51 -3.20
N THR A 262 -13.47 -6.45 -2.69
CA THR A 262 -12.31 -6.98 -3.39
C THR A 262 -12.44 -8.49 -3.64
N SER A 263 -13.00 -9.22 -2.70
CA SER A 263 -13.18 -10.67 -2.81
C SER A 263 -14.19 -11.09 -3.89
N LEU A 264 -15.13 -10.21 -4.25
CA LEU A 264 -16.05 -10.44 -5.38
C LEU A 264 -15.31 -10.38 -6.73
N PHE A 265 -14.25 -9.58 -6.85
CA PHE A 265 -13.52 -9.33 -8.09
C PHE A 265 -12.19 -10.05 -8.21
N ALA A 266 -11.61 -10.50 -7.09
CA ALA A 266 -10.31 -11.14 -7.04
C ALA A 266 -10.21 -12.15 -5.90
N ARG A 267 -9.65 -13.34 -6.18
CA ARG A 267 -9.44 -14.39 -5.17
C ARG A 267 -8.16 -14.18 -4.37
N HIS A 268 -7.13 -13.62 -5.00
CA HIS A 268 -5.78 -13.46 -4.46
C HIS A 268 -5.41 -11.99 -4.33
N SER A 269 -4.41 -11.68 -3.47
CA SER A 269 -3.84 -10.34 -3.34
C SER A 269 -2.97 -9.98 -4.55
N PHE A 270 -2.64 -8.70 -4.72
CA PHE A 270 -1.68 -8.25 -5.72
C PHE A 270 -0.32 -8.97 -5.59
N TYR A 271 0.12 -9.21 -4.36
CA TYR A 271 1.37 -9.92 -4.09
C TYR A 271 1.30 -11.41 -4.45
N ASP A 272 0.18 -12.07 -4.23
CA ASP A 272 0.00 -13.46 -4.63
C ASP A 272 0.11 -13.61 -6.16
N TYR A 273 -0.54 -12.71 -6.92
CA TYR A 273 -0.42 -12.73 -8.38
C TYR A 273 1.01 -12.48 -8.87
N LEU A 274 1.75 -11.54 -8.26
CA LEU A 274 3.15 -11.31 -8.59
C LEU A 274 4.01 -12.54 -8.27
N LYS A 275 3.80 -13.16 -7.12
CA LYS A 275 4.51 -14.37 -6.70
C LYS A 275 4.29 -15.51 -7.68
N ASP A 276 3.04 -15.76 -8.07
CA ASP A 276 2.70 -16.83 -9.02
C ASP A 276 3.36 -16.59 -10.39
N ASP A 277 3.38 -15.35 -10.85
CA ASP A 277 4.07 -14.96 -12.08
C ASP A 277 5.59 -15.21 -12.02
N TYR A 278 6.23 -14.93 -10.88
CA TYR A 278 7.67 -15.22 -10.68
C TYR A 278 7.96 -16.71 -10.61
N ILE A 279 7.12 -17.51 -9.95
CA ILE A 279 7.28 -18.97 -9.88
C ILE A 279 7.24 -19.57 -11.28
N VAL A 280 6.29 -19.17 -12.11
CA VAL A 280 6.18 -19.63 -13.51
C VAL A 280 7.43 -19.26 -14.32
N GLU A 281 8.00 -18.09 -14.08
CA GLU A 281 9.21 -17.63 -14.80
C GLU A 281 10.46 -18.43 -14.39
N ILE A 282 10.61 -18.72 -13.10
CA ILE A 282 11.70 -19.56 -12.60
C ILE A 282 11.63 -20.98 -13.18
N HIS A 283 10.47 -21.62 -13.19
CA HIS A 283 10.32 -22.96 -13.76
C HIS A 283 10.70 -22.98 -15.25
N LYS A 284 10.28 -22.00 -16.04
CA LYS A 284 10.64 -21.89 -17.46
C LYS A 284 12.16 -21.69 -17.66
N SER A 285 12.82 -20.93 -16.82
CA SER A 285 14.27 -20.73 -16.92
C SER A 285 15.06 -21.99 -16.54
N THR A 286 14.58 -22.75 -15.54
CA THR A 286 15.20 -24.02 -15.11
C THR A 286 15.04 -25.13 -16.17
N GLU A 287 13.91 -25.17 -16.87
CA GLU A 287 13.69 -26.13 -17.96
C GLU A 287 14.52 -25.81 -19.23
N GLN A 288 15.00 -24.57 -19.37
CA GLN A 288 15.80 -24.13 -20.51
C GLN A 288 17.32 -24.25 -20.27
N GLU A 289 17.77 -24.54 -19.05
CA GLU A 289 19.19 -24.88 -18.82
C GLU A 289 19.43 -26.31 -19.33
N PRO A 290 20.24 -26.51 -20.39
CA PRO A 290 20.61 -27.85 -20.84
C PRO A 290 21.36 -28.54 -19.69
N THR A 291 20.88 -29.72 -19.29
CA THR A 291 21.63 -30.64 -18.44
C THR A 291 22.99 -30.89 -19.10
N THR A 292 23.99 -30.11 -18.75
CA THR A 292 25.38 -30.48 -18.98
C THR A 292 25.67 -31.65 -18.07
N THR A 293 25.26 -32.85 -18.49
CA THR A 293 25.78 -34.11 -17.94
C THR A 293 27.26 -34.12 -18.25
N SER A 294 28.05 -33.96 -17.19
CA SER A 294 29.46 -34.31 -17.14
C SER A 294 29.63 -35.75 -17.62
N GLY A 295 30.30 -35.91 -18.76
CA GLY A 295 30.96 -37.15 -19.11
C GLY A 295 32.27 -37.27 -18.34
#